data_15ae30a5471abb72fcd8f2773ce57d07
#
_entry.id   15ae30a5471abb72fcd8f2773ce57d07
#
_cell.length_a   1.000
_cell.length_b   1.000
_cell.length_c   1.000
_cell.angle_alpha   90.00
_cell.angle_beta   90.00
_cell.angle_gamma   90.00
#
_symmetry.space_group_name_H-M   'P 1'
#
loop_
_entity.id
_entity.type
_entity.pdbx_description
1 polymer ?
#
loop_
_entity_poly.entity_id
_entity_poly.type
_entity_poly.pdbx_seq_one_letter_code
_entity_poly.pdbx_strand_id
1 'polypeptide(L)'
;MASDKSCASDKVRTIDFRGYAYTREPSDVSGALMTRYDETTPQLWQVPMRDDVQPAITVPRPGAGYLVPAEHAALVAAKLRLHDLVFHELPALAEIQVQSFRATSKKFGASPVEGRQTLTVDGEWADERVALAAGALFVPIRQPRSRLVMALLEPQAPDSLLAWGWFNNHFEAKEYMEAYVAEDVAREMLAKDPALREAFEKRLAEDADFAASASARL
;
A
#
# COMPACT_ATOMS: atom_id res chain seq x y z
N MET A 1 10.11 9.90 2.97
CA MET A 1 10.56 8.77 2.16
C MET A 1 10.60 9.21 0.72
N ALA A 2 11.72 8.95 0.01
CA ALA A 2 11.82 9.20 -1.42
C ALA A 2 10.96 8.19 -2.16
N SER A 3 10.19 8.64 -3.11
CA SER A 3 9.41 7.81 -3.99
C SER A 3 9.80 8.06 -5.43
N ASP A 4 9.21 7.30 -6.34
CA ASP A 4 9.37 7.44 -7.79
C ASP A 4 9.12 8.86 -8.32
N LYS A 5 8.53 9.75 -7.54
CA LYS A 5 8.36 11.16 -7.89
C LYS A 5 9.69 11.93 -8.00
N SER A 6 10.78 11.43 -7.39
CA SER A 6 12.10 12.02 -7.60
C SER A 6 12.52 12.00 -9.07
N CYS A 7 12.10 10.97 -9.81
CA CYS A 7 12.36 10.84 -11.24
C CYS A 7 11.49 11.77 -12.11
N ALA A 8 10.42 12.33 -11.56
CA ALA A 8 9.52 13.26 -12.24
C ALA A 8 9.88 14.74 -12.02
N SER A 9 10.92 15.03 -11.22
CA SER A 9 11.41 16.38 -11.01
C SER A 9 12.01 16.96 -12.30
N ASP A 10 11.69 18.22 -12.61
CA ASP A 10 12.32 18.97 -13.71
C ASP A 10 13.74 19.41 -13.40
N LYS A 11 14.19 19.28 -12.15
CA LYS A 11 15.54 19.60 -11.73
C LYS A 11 16.49 18.46 -12.12
N VAL A 12 17.21 18.69 -13.19
CA VAL A 12 18.16 17.74 -13.74
C VAL A 12 19.50 18.42 -13.89
N ARG A 13 20.57 17.80 -13.41
CA ARG A 13 21.94 18.18 -13.71
C ARG A 13 22.59 17.10 -14.56
N THR A 14 23.41 17.51 -15.52
CA THR A 14 24.21 16.56 -16.31
C THR A 14 25.48 16.22 -15.54
N ILE A 15 25.79 14.93 -15.47
CA ILE A 15 27.05 14.44 -14.89
C ILE A 15 27.79 13.57 -15.89
N ASP A 16 29.10 13.54 -15.73
CA ASP A 16 29.97 12.60 -16.42
C ASP A 16 29.84 11.23 -15.77
N PHE A 17 29.53 10.23 -16.58
CA PHE A 17 29.40 8.86 -16.15
C PHE A 17 30.27 7.94 -17.01
N ARG A 18 31.10 7.13 -16.36
CA ARG A 18 31.90 6.13 -17.10
C ARG A 18 30.99 5.03 -17.63
N GLY A 19 30.84 5.00 -18.95
CA GLY A 19 30.14 3.95 -19.65
C GLY A 19 31.11 3.19 -20.58
N TYR A 20 30.52 2.42 -21.47
CA TYR A 20 31.25 1.63 -22.47
C TYR A 20 30.53 1.71 -23.81
N ALA A 21 31.25 1.47 -24.90
CA ALA A 21 30.60 1.24 -26.18
C ALA A 21 29.63 0.06 -26.07
N TYR A 22 28.57 0.09 -26.84
CA TYR A 22 27.60 -1.01 -26.84
C TYR A 22 26.96 -1.20 -28.21
N THR A 23 26.52 -2.42 -28.46
CA THR A 23 25.66 -2.78 -29.60
C THR A 23 24.28 -3.16 -29.09
N ARG A 24 23.27 -3.00 -29.95
CA ARG A 24 21.93 -3.48 -29.72
C ARG A 24 21.48 -4.35 -30.88
N GLU A 25 21.20 -5.60 -30.59
CA GLU A 25 20.86 -6.58 -31.62
C GLU A 25 19.67 -7.41 -31.12
N PRO A 26 18.70 -7.78 -31.98
CA PRO A 26 17.67 -8.73 -31.64
C PRO A 26 18.28 -10.07 -31.26
N SER A 27 17.82 -10.65 -30.16
CA SER A 27 18.19 -12.00 -29.76
C SER A 27 17.55 -13.02 -30.71
N ASP A 28 18.32 -13.96 -31.19
CA ASP A 28 17.86 -15.13 -31.97
C ASP A 28 17.06 -16.13 -31.12
N VAL A 29 17.17 -16.04 -29.77
CA VAL A 29 16.45 -16.90 -28.82
C VAL A 29 15.15 -16.28 -28.38
N SER A 30 15.16 -15.05 -27.87
CA SER A 30 13.99 -14.38 -27.27
C SER A 30 13.29 -13.41 -28.20
N GLY A 31 13.93 -12.99 -29.31
CA GLY A 31 13.47 -11.90 -30.15
C GLY A 31 13.59 -10.50 -29.50
N ALA A 32 13.97 -10.43 -28.23
CA ALA A 32 14.12 -9.17 -27.54
C ALA A 32 15.39 -8.43 -27.96
N LEU A 33 15.35 -7.09 -27.93
CA LEU A 33 16.52 -6.26 -28.21
C LEU A 33 17.50 -6.35 -27.04
N MET A 34 18.65 -6.98 -27.29
CA MET A 34 19.71 -7.20 -26.30
C MET A 34 20.79 -6.15 -26.43
N THR A 35 21.19 -5.58 -25.30
CA THR A 35 22.33 -4.65 -25.22
C THR A 35 23.58 -5.42 -24.77
N ARG A 36 24.67 -5.30 -25.54
CA ARG A 36 25.98 -5.87 -25.21
C ARG A 36 26.97 -4.75 -25.06
N TYR A 37 27.62 -4.66 -23.90
CA TYR A 37 28.66 -3.67 -23.63
C TYR A 37 30.03 -4.23 -23.99
N ASP A 38 30.85 -3.37 -24.60
CA ASP A 38 32.27 -3.66 -24.87
C ASP A 38 33.12 -3.02 -23.76
N GLU A 39 33.51 -3.83 -22.80
CA GLU A 39 34.31 -3.40 -21.65
C GLU A 39 35.71 -2.91 -22.01
N THR A 40 36.18 -3.22 -23.24
CA THR A 40 37.49 -2.78 -23.73
C THR A 40 37.47 -1.37 -24.33
N THR A 41 36.26 -0.83 -24.57
CA THR A 41 36.08 0.50 -25.17
C THR A 41 35.31 1.42 -24.20
N PRO A 42 35.98 1.97 -23.17
CA PRO A 42 35.38 2.90 -22.25
C PRO A 42 34.98 4.22 -22.94
N GLN A 43 33.85 4.76 -22.51
CA GLN A 43 33.32 6.04 -22.99
C GLN A 43 32.92 6.92 -21.81
N LEU A 44 32.92 8.23 -22.06
CA LEU A 44 32.35 9.19 -21.13
C LEU A 44 30.94 9.55 -21.58
N TRP A 45 29.94 9.18 -20.77
CA TRP A 45 28.54 9.50 -21.05
C TRP A 45 28.11 10.72 -20.28
N GLN A 46 27.40 11.62 -20.95
CA GLN A 46 26.71 12.74 -20.33
C GLN A 46 25.29 12.27 -19.94
N VAL A 47 25.08 11.96 -18.67
CA VAL A 47 23.80 11.41 -18.21
C VAL A 47 23.05 12.40 -17.31
N PRO A 48 21.71 12.45 -17.44
CA PRO A 48 20.88 13.27 -16.56
C PRO A 48 20.83 12.65 -15.15
N MET A 49 21.33 13.38 -14.16
CA MET A 49 21.23 13.02 -12.75
C MET A 49 19.99 13.66 -12.13
N ARG A 50 19.12 12.84 -11.59
CA ARG A 50 17.91 13.24 -10.89
C ARG A 50 18.05 12.88 -9.40
N ASP A 51 18.49 13.84 -8.60
CA ASP A 51 18.74 13.69 -7.16
C ASP A 51 17.88 14.62 -6.28
N ASP A 52 16.93 15.33 -6.89
CA ASP A 52 15.96 16.17 -6.19
C ASP A 52 14.84 15.27 -5.63
N VAL A 53 15.04 14.76 -4.42
CA VAL A 53 14.12 13.86 -3.73
C VAL A 53 12.91 14.63 -3.22
N GLN A 54 11.73 14.28 -3.70
CA GLN A 54 10.46 14.86 -3.29
C GLN A 54 9.64 13.84 -2.46
N PRO A 55 8.89 14.29 -1.43
CA PRO A 55 8.03 13.37 -0.68
C PRO A 55 6.89 12.83 -1.56
N ALA A 56 6.68 11.52 -1.54
CA ALA A 56 5.55 10.88 -2.21
C ALA A 56 4.25 11.11 -1.44
N ILE A 57 4.36 11.07 -0.12
CA ILE A 57 3.25 11.26 0.81
C ILE A 57 3.74 12.10 1.98
N THR A 58 2.87 12.98 2.46
CA THR A 58 3.07 13.75 3.68
C THR A 58 1.91 13.47 4.60
N VAL A 59 2.18 12.94 5.77
CA VAL A 59 1.17 12.66 6.80
C VAL A 59 1.49 13.45 8.06
N PRO A 60 0.47 13.93 8.79
CA PRO A 60 0.68 14.59 10.07
C PRO A 60 1.22 13.59 11.09
N ARG A 61 2.11 14.06 11.95
CA ARG A 61 2.58 13.26 13.06
C ARG A 61 1.46 13.07 14.10
N PRO A 62 1.19 11.85 14.59
CA PRO A 62 0.19 11.64 15.65
C PRO A 62 0.59 12.39 16.93
N GLY A 63 -0.40 12.84 17.69
CA GLY A 63 -0.18 13.63 18.90
C GLY A 63 0.61 12.86 19.97
N ALA A 64 0.18 11.65 20.29
CA ALA A 64 0.77 10.80 21.32
C ALA A 64 1.56 9.62 20.75
N GLY A 65 1.00 8.91 19.80
CA GLY A 65 1.58 7.71 19.21
C GLY A 65 0.52 6.84 18.55
N TYR A 66 0.85 5.57 18.36
CA TYR A 66 -0.03 4.57 17.76
C TYR A 66 -0.49 3.56 18.80
N LEU A 67 -1.71 3.11 18.65
CA LEU A 67 -2.26 1.97 19.37
C LEU A 67 -2.34 0.78 18.43
N VAL A 68 -1.92 -0.38 18.92
CA VAL A 68 -2.00 -1.64 18.19
C VAL A 68 -2.91 -2.56 18.99
N PRO A 69 -4.03 -3.02 18.42
CA PRO A 69 -4.93 -3.96 19.06
C PRO A 69 -4.22 -5.24 19.49
N ALA A 70 -4.73 -5.88 20.56
CA ALA A 70 -4.08 -7.06 21.17
C ALA A 70 -3.87 -8.22 20.19
N GLU A 71 -4.80 -8.43 19.25
CA GLU A 71 -4.73 -9.47 18.23
C GLU A 71 -3.54 -9.32 17.27
N HIS A 72 -3.00 -8.11 17.14
CA HIS A 72 -1.84 -7.81 16.29
C HIS A 72 -0.56 -7.56 17.09
N ALA A 73 -0.67 -7.50 18.42
CA ALA A 73 0.41 -7.07 19.31
C ALA A 73 1.68 -7.91 19.14
N ALA A 74 1.55 -9.24 19.12
CA ALA A 74 2.71 -10.13 19.03
C ALA A 74 3.51 -9.92 17.74
N LEU A 75 2.80 -9.82 16.61
CA LEU A 75 3.41 -9.58 15.29
C LEU A 75 4.11 -8.22 15.24
N VAL A 76 3.42 -7.17 15.65
CA VAL A 76 3.94 -5.81 15.59
C VAL A 76 5.09 -5.63 16.58
N ALA A 77 4.96 -6.13 17.81
CA ALA A 77 6.04 -6.09 18.80
C ALA A 77 7.33 -6.74 18.29
N ALA A 78 7.23 -7.88 17.61
CA ALA A 78 8.39 -8.54 17.03
C ALA A 78 9.12 -7.64 16.02
N LYS A 79 8.37 -6.90 15.19
CA LYS A 79 8.94 -5.95 14.23
C LYS A 79 9.53 -4.72 14.93
N LEU A 80 8.83 -4.16 15.90
CA LEU A 80 9.33 -3.01 16.66
C LEU A 80 10.65 -3.33 17.40
N ARG A 81 10.78 -4.53 17.98
CA ARG A 81 12.02 -4.99 18.64
C ARG A 81 13.20 -5.09 17.66
N LEU A 82 12.98 -5.60 16.45
CA LEU A 82 14.03 -5.69 15.42
C LEU A 82 14.61 -4.31 15.05
N HIS A 83 13.81 -3.27 15.20
CA HIS A 83 14.20 -1.89 14.90
C HIS A 83 14.58 -1.09 16.14
N ASP A 84 14.63 -1.72 17.31
CA ASP A 84 14.95 -1.06 18.59
C ASP A 84 14.00 0.13 18.85
N LEU A 85 12.70 -0.08 18.64
CA LEU A 85 11.65 0.90 18.88
C LEU A 85 10.96 0.63 20.20
N VAL A 86 10.68 1.71 20.94
CA VAL A 86 10.01 1.65 22.25
C VAL A 86 8.51 1.45 22.05
N PHE A 87 7.94 0.53 22.81
CA PHE A 87 6.50 0.33 22.95
C PHE A 87 6.18 -0.16 24.36
N HIS A 88 4.92 -0.01 24.74
CA HIS A 88 4.40 -0.43 26.05
C HIS A 88 3.18 -1.31 25.84
N GLU A 89 3.10 -2.40 26.56
CA GLU A 89 1.90 -3.22 26.64
C GLU A 89 0.90 -2.55 27.58
N LEU A 90 -0.36 -2.53 27.17
CA LEU A 90 -1.44 -1.87 27.90
C LEU A 90 -2.34 -2.89 28.61
N PRO A 91 -2.89 -2.52 29.80
CA PRO A 91 -3.99 -3.27 30.39
C PRO A 91 -5.26 -3.10 29.53
N ALA A 92 -6.32 -3.85 29.86
CA ALA A 92 -7.61 -3.62 29.24
C ALA A 92 -8.12 -2.20 29.55
N LEU A 93 -8.62 -1.52 28.51
CA LEU A 93 -9.23 -0.20 28.59
C LEU A 93 -10.65 -0.28 28.08
N ALA A 94 -11.62 0.13 28.89
CA ALA A 94 -13.03 -0.01 28.56
C ALA A 94 -13.46 0.94 27.44
N GLU A 95 -12.94 2.15 27.43
CA GLU A 95 -13.27 3.16 26.44
C GLU A 95 -12.15 4.21 26.35
N ILE A 96 -11.64 4.42 25.14
CA ILE A 96 -10.67 5.48 24.85
C ILE A 96 -11.03 6.16 23.52
N GLN A 97 -10.76 7.45 23.46
CA GLN A 97 -10.89 8.22 22.22
C GLN A 97 -9.62 8.05 21.37
N VAL A 98 -9.80 7.63 20.15
CA VAL A 98 -8.71 7.41 19.17
C VAL A 98 -9.11 7.95 17.80
N GLN A 99 -8.14 7.96 16.89
CA GLN A 99 -8.39 8.02 15.46
C GLN A 99 -8.13 6.64 14.87
N SER A 100 -9.13 6.09 14.17
CA SER A 100 -9.03 4.82 13.46
C SER A 100 -8.93 5.06 11.97
N PHE A 101 -8.02 4.35 11.31
CA PHE A 101 -7.91 4.39 9.85
C PHE A 101 -8.97 3.50 9.23
N ARG A 102 -9.74 4.05 8.29
CA ARG A 102 -10.77 3.34 7.52
C ARG A 102 -10.33 3.32 6.06
N ALA A 103 -10.00 2.13 5.56
CA ALA A 103 -9.68 1.96 4.15
C ALA A 103 -10.95 2.10 3.30
N THR A 104 -10.89 2.95 2.28
CA THR A 104 -11.97 3.16 1.30
C THR A 104 -11.73 2.40 0.00
N SER A 105 -10.47 2.12 -0.31
CA SER A 105 -10.08 1.27 -1.42
C SER A 105 -8.89 0.39 -1.07
N LYS A 106 -8.71 -0.69 -1.84
CA LYS A 106 -7.58 -1.60 -1.70
C LYS A 106 -7.11 -2.09 -3.07
N LYS A 107 -5.80 -2.31 -3.19
CA LYS A 107 -5.21 -2.92 -4.38
C LYS A 107 -4.04 -3.81 -3.97
N PHE A 108 -4.21 -5.10 -4.24
CA PHE A 108 -3.09 -6.06 -4.09
C PHE A 108 -2.10 -5.90 -5.25
N GLY A 109 -0.82 -6.14 -4.98
CA GLY A 109 0.19 -6.22 -6.02
C GLY A 109 -0.15 -7.33 -7.02
N ALA A 110 0.25 -7.18 -8.28
CA ALA A 110 -0.04 -8.18 -9.32
C ALA A 110 0.68 -9.53 -9.09
N SER A 111 1.80 -9.49 -8.37
CA SER A 111 2.60 -10.67 -8.01
C SER A 111 3.27 -10.48 -6.66
N PRO A 112 3.62 -11.58 -5.95
CA PRO A 112 4.40 -11.48 -4.73
C PRO A 112 5.79 -10.87 -4.97
N VAL A 113 6.24 -10.08 -4.00
CA VAL A 113 7.59 -9.50 -3.95
C VAL A 113 8.24 -9.97 -2.64
N GLU A 114 9.43 -10.57 -2.72
CA GLU A 114 10.17 -11.10 -1.56
C GLU A 114 9.33 -12.02 -0.65
N GLY A 115 8.49 -12.86 -1.28
CA GLY A 115 7.60 -13.78 -0.58
C GLY A 115 6.37 -13.13 0.07
N ARG A 116 6.06 -11.89 -0.27
CA ARG A 116 4.95 -11.14 0.28
C ARG A 116 4.04 -10.59 -0.82
N GLN A 117 2.75 -10.67 -0.59
CA GLN A 117 1.74 -10.00 -1.42
C GLN A 117 1.56 -8.57 -0.91
N THR A 118 2.07 -7.60 -1.66
CA THR A 118 1.97 -6.18 -1.30
C THR A 118 0.53 -5.68 -1.39
N LEU A 119 0.22 -4.64 -0.62
CA LEU A 119 -1.10 -4.02 -0.56
C LEU A 119 -0.95 -2.49 -0.56
N THR A 120 -1.73 -1.84 -1.40
CA THR A 120 -1.92 -0.38 -1.38
C THR A 120 -3.35 -0.09 -0.94
N VAL A 121 -3.53 0.89 -0.08
CA VAL A 121 -4.85 1.33 0.39
C VAL A 121 -4.99 2.84 0.27
N ASP A 122 -6.20 3.28 -0.07
CA ASP A 122 -6.65 4.65 0.22
C ASP A 122 -7.59 4.61 1.42
N GLY A 123 -7.69 5.72 2.14
CA GLY A 123 -8.55 5.77 3.31
C GLY A 123 -8.37 7.05 4.12
N GLU A 124 -9.13 7.12 5.19
CA GLU A 124 -9.21 8.30 6.04
C GLU A 124 -9.12 7.92 7.52
N TRP A 125 -8.61 8.85 8.33
CA TRP A 125 -8.62 8.77 9.77
C TRP A 125 -9.91 9.39 10.31
N ALA A 126 -10.63 8.65 11.15
CA ALA A 126 -11.86 9.10 11.79
C ALA A 126 -11.76 8.97 13.31
N ASP A 127 -12.34 9.93 14.03
CA ASP A 127 -12.44 9.87 15.49
C ASP A 127 -13.40 8.75 15.90
N GLU A 128 -12.96 7.92 16.82
CA GLU A 128 -13.70 6.75 17.28
C GLU A 128 -13.44 6.50 18.75
N ARG A 129 -14.45 5.94 19.45
CA ARG A 129 -14.31 5.39 20.80
C ARG A 129 -14.18 3.89 20.70
N VAL A 130 -13.11 3.36 21.24
CA VAL A 130 -12.82 1.92 21.19
C VAL A 130 -12.51 1.37 22.58
N ALA A 131 -12.84 0.10 22.80
CA ALA A 131 -12.31 -0.68 23.89
C ALA A 131 -11.02 -1.38 23.42
N LEU A 132 -10.02 -1.45 24.28
CA LEU A 132 -8.81 -2.23 24.03
C LEU A 132 -8.75 -3.42 25.01
N ALA A 133 -8.52 -4.60 24.47
CA ALA A 133 -8.19 -5.77 25.26
C ALA A 133 -6.80 -5.63 25.91
N ALA A 134 -6.59 -6.30 27.05
CA ALA A 134 -5.26 -6.40 27.64
C ALA A 134 -4.26 -7.01 26.65
N GLY A 135 -3.03 -6.52 26.65
CA GLY A 135 -2.01 -6.91 25.69
C GLY A 135 -1.97 -6.05 24.42
N ALA A 136 -2.86 -5.09 24.25
CA ALA A 136 -2.70 -4.05 23.22
C ALA A 136 -1.39 -3.26 23.44
N LEU A 137 -0.83 -2.69 22.38
CA LEU A 137 0.41 -1.92 22.49
C LEU A 137 0.17 -0.44 22.30
N PHE A 138 0.90 0.36 23.06
CA PHE A 138 1.09 1.78 22.79
C PHE A 138 2.51 2.02 22.30
N VAL A 139 2.66 2.61 21.12
CA VAL A 139 3.94 2.98 20.50
C VAL A 139 4.06 4.49 20.52
N PRO A 140 4.79 5.07 21.50
CA PRO A 140 4.89 6.51 21.63
C PRO A 140 5.63 7.12 20.43
N ILE A 141 5.13 8.23 19.90
CA ILE A 141 5.83 8.94 18.82
C ILE A 141 7.03 9.74 19.32
N ARG A 142 7.03 10.11 20.60
CA ARG A 142 8.14 10.84 21.21
C ARG A 142 9.25 9.86 21.61
N GLN A 143 9.97 9.37 20.61
CA GLN A 143 11.13 8.50 20.80
C GLN A 143 12.18 8.75 19.72
N PRO A 144 13.43 8.33 19.90
CA PRO A 144 14.40 8.24 18.81
C PRO A 144 13.81 7.41 17.66
N ARG A 145 14.16 7.77 16.43
CA ARG A 145 13.63 7.07 15.24
C ARG A 145 12.10 7.21 15.02
N SER A 146 11.49 8.27 15.50
CA SER A 146 10.05 8.54 15.33
C SER A 146 9.58 8.44 13.87
N ARG A 147 10.43 8.81 12.90
CA ARG A 147 10.13 8.64 11.46
C ARG A 147 10.01 7.18 11.07
N LEU A 148 10.81 6.29 11.67
CA LEU A 148 10.71 4.85 11.42
C LEU A 148 9.43 4.27 12.02
N VAL A 149 9.00 4.75 13.20
CA VAL A 149 7.69 4.39 13.76
C VAL A 149 6.56 4.71 12.77
N MET A 150 6.57 5.93 12.20
CA MET A 150 5.59 6.32 11.19
C MET A 150 5.73 5.47 9.92
N ALA A 151 6.94 5.23 9.43
CA ALA A 151 7.16 4.43 8.24
C ALA A 151 6.60 3.00 8.37
N LEU A 152 6.66 2.42 9.57
CA LEU A 152 6.15 1.06 9.84
C LEU A 152 4.64 1.02 10.09
N LEU A 153 4.07 2.05 10.73
CA LEU A 153 2.72 2.00 11.27
C LEU A 153 1.69 2.88 10.52
N GLU A 154 2.14 3.83 9.68
CA GLU A 154 1.20 4.57 8.84
C GLU A 154 0.67 3.68 7.71
N PRO A 155 -0.65 3.50 7.59
CA PRO A 155 -1.23 2.57 6.61
C PRO A 155 -0.82 2.87 5.17
N GLN A 156 -0.70 4.13 4.81
CA GLN A 156 -0.38 4.58 3.45
C GLN A 156 1.13 4.77 3.21
N ALA A 157 1.98 4.50 4.21
CA ALA A 157 3.42 4.56 4.01
C ALA A 157 3.88 3.39 3.12
N PRO A 158 4.74 3.64 2.11
CA PRO A 158 5.11 2.62 1.12
C PRO A 158 5.81 1.39 1.72
N ASP A 159 6.46 1.54 2.87
CA ASP A 159 7.17 0.45 3.59
C ASP A 159 6.47 0.09 4.91
N SER A 160 5.19 0.40 5.05
CA SER A 160 4.45 0.04 6.24
C SER A 160 4.21 -1.47 6.34
N LEU A 161 3.96 -1.95 7.54
CA LEU A 161 3.57 -3.34 7.77
C LEU A 161 2.32 -3.70 6.96
N LEU A 162 1.39 -2.74 6.76
CA LEU A 162 0.23 -2.93 5.93
C LEU A 162 0.62 -3.06 4.44
N ALA A 163 1.43 -2.14 3.92
CA ALA A 163 1.88 -2.17 2.52
C ALA A 163 2.66 -3.45 2.18
N TRP A 164 3.41 -3.98 3.14
CA TRP A 164 4.10 -5.27 3.03
C TRP A 164 3.21 -6.49 3.32
N GLY A 165 1.88 -6.30 3.36
CA GLY A 165 0.90 -7.39 3.40
C GLY A 165 0.84 -8.17 4.71
N TRP A 166 1.28 -7.58 5.84
CA TRP A 166 1.18 -8.25 7.14
C TRP A 166 -0.26 -8.36 7.67
N PHE A 167 -1.18 -7.59 7.08
CA PHE A 167 -2.59 -7.52 7.45
C PHE A 167 -3.54 -7.85 6.29
N ASN A 168 -3.06 -8.54 5.25
CA ASN A 168 -3.85 -8.87 4.06
C ASN A 168 -5.15 -9.59 4.38
N ASN A 169 -5.14 -10.42 5.44
CA ASN A 169 -6.31 -11.14 5.91
C ASN A 169 -7.50 -10.24 6.29
N HIS A 170 -7.29 -8.94 6.54
CA HIS A 170 -8.37 -7.98 6.78
C HIS A 170 -9.00 -7.44 5.49
N PHE A 171 -8.35 -7.68 4.36
CA PHE A 171 -8.72 -7.14 3.06
C PHE A 171 -9.13 -8.24 2.06
N GLU A 172 -9.00 -9.50 2.43
CA GLU A 172 -9.41 -10.63 1.62
C GLU A 172 -10.91 -10.89 1.79
N ALA A 173 -11.56 -11.40 0.75
CA ALA A 173 -12.90 -11.95 0.87
C ALA A 173 -12.80 -13.26 1.66
N LYS A 174 -13.49 -13.35 2.79
CA LYS A 174 -13.40 -14.50 3.70
C LYS A 174 -14.57 -15.46 3.59
N GLU A 175 -15.66 -14.99 3.03
CA GLU A 175 -16.87 -15.80 2.88
C GLU A 175 -17.07 -16.12 1.40
N TYR A 176 -17.45 -17.36 1.18
CA TYR A 176 -17.86 -17.84 -0.13
C TYR A 176 -19.39 -17.76 -0.21
N MET A 177 -19.86 -17.13 -1.26
CA MET A 177 -21.27 -17.13 -1.63
C MET A 177 -21.40 -17.77 -3.01
N GLU A 178 -22.30 -18.74 -3.15
CA GLU A 178 -22.61 -19.32 -4.44
C GLU A 178 -23.14 -18.23 -5.39
N ALA A 179 -22.68 -18.23 -6.63
CA ALA A 179 -23.01 -17.18 -7.58
C ALA A 179 -24.52 -17.01 -7.79
N TYR A 180 -25.28 -18.11 -7.79
CA TYR A 180 -26.74 -18.05 -7.94
C TYR A 180 -27.42 -17.39 -6.72
N VAL A 181 -26.89 -17.59 -5.49
CA VAL A 181 -27.41 -16.94 -4.29
C VAL A 181 -27.12 -15.44 -4.35
N ALA A 182 -25.89 -15.06 -4.73
CA ALA A 182 -25.52 -13.66 -4.90
C ALA A 182 -26.41 -12.96 -5.93
N GLU A 183 -26.72 -13.63 -7.06
CA GLU A 183 -27.63 -13.10 -8.07
C GLU A 183 -29.05 -12.90 -7.54
N ASP A 184 -29.58 -13.86 -6.79
CA ASP A 184 -30.93 -13.74 -6.22
C ASP A 184 -31.02 -12.60 -5.21
N VAL A 185 -30.01 -12.45 -4.34
CA VAL A 185 -29.91 -11.32 -3.40
C VAL A 185 -29.79 -9.99 -4.17
N ALA A 186 -28.93 -9.91 -5.19
CA ALA A 186 -28.78 -8.72 -5.99
C ALA A 186 -30.09 -8.30 -6.68
N ARG A 187 -30.83 -9.25 -7.28
CA ARG A 187 -32.16 -9.00 -7.85
C ARG A 187 -33.14 -8.46 -6.81
N GLU A 188 -33.14 -9.04 -5.63
CA GLU A 188 -34.00 -8.58 -4.54
C GLU A 188 -33.66 -7.17 -4.10
N MET A 189 -32.35 -6.84 -3.96
CA MET A 189 -31.89 -5.51 -3.62
C MET A 189 -32.33 -4.48 -4.68
N LEU A 190 -32.08 -4.78 -5.95
CA LEU A 190 -32.47 -3.90 -7.07
C LEU A 190 -34.00 -3.77 -7.20
N ALA A 191 -34.78 -4.77 -6.78
CA ALA A 191 -36.23 -4.69 -6.78
C ALA A 191 -36.77 -3.81 -5.65
N LYS A 192 -36.11 -3.82 -4.48
CA LYS A 192 -36.54 -3.08 -3.28
C LYS A 192 -36.07 -1.64 -3.24
N ASP A 193 -34.93 -1.32 -3.89
CA ASP A 193 -34.32 0.00 -3.86
C ASP A 193 -34.23 0.62 -5.28
N PRO A 194 -35.16 1.51 -5.62
CA PRO A 194 -35.15 2.19 -6.92
C PRO A 194 -33.90 3.04 -7.17
N ALA A 195 -33.34 3.66 -6.11
CA ALA A 195 -32.13 4.49 -6.26
C ALA A 195 -30.90 3.63 -6.56
N LEU A 196 -30.79 2.47 -5.90
CA LEU A 196 -29.73 1.51 -6.18
C LEU A 196 -29.85 0.95 -7.61
N ARG A 197 -31.06 0.69 -8.08
CA ARG A 197 -31.32 0.24 -9.45
C ARG A 197 -30.87 1.28 -10.47
N GLU A 198 -31.27 2.54 -10.28
CA GLU A 198 -30.87 3.63 -11.17
C GLU A 198 -29.34 3.80 -11.23
N ALA A 199 -28.67 3.75 -10.07
CA ALA A 199 -27.22 3.80 -9.99
C ALA A 199 -26.54 2.62 -10.71
N PHE A 200 -27.08 1.41 -10.55
CA PHE A 200 -26.59 0.21 -11.22
C PHE A 200 -26.76 0.28 -12.75
N GLU A 201 -27.94 0.67 -13.24
CA GLU A 201 -28.22 0.83 -14.66
C GLU A 201 -27.35 1.92 -15.30
N LYS A 202 -27.17 3.03 -14.60
CA LYS A 202 -26.27 4.12 -15.02
C LYS A 202 -24.86 3.60 -15.16
N ARG A 203 -24.34 2.87 -14.16
CA ARG A 203 -22.99 2.35 -14.20
C ARG A 203 -22.80 1.30 -15.30
N LEU A 204 -23.80 0.46 -15.56
CA LEU A 204 -23.76 -0.48 -16.68
C LEU A 204 -23.66 0.24 -18.05
N ALA A 205 -24.27 1.40 -18.18
CA ALA A 205 -24.25 2.16 -19.43
C ALA A 205 -22.95 2.97 -19.61
N GLU A 206 -22.35 3.45 -18.53
CA GLU A 206 -21.21 4.38 -18.55
C GLU A 206 -19.84 3.69 -18.38
N ASP A 207 -19.79 2.48 -17.79
CA ASP A 207 -18.56 1.76 -17.45
C ASP A 207 -18.53 0.40 -18.17
N ALA A 208 -17.83 0.35 -19.31
CA ALA A 208 -17.72 -0.84 -20.14
C ALA A 208 -17.00 -2.00 -19.44
N ASP A 209 -16.03 -1.71 -18.58
CA ASP A 209 -15.29 -2.73 -17.82
C ASP A 209 -16.18 -3.35 -16.73
N PHE A 210 -16.96 -2.52 -16.05
CA PHE A 210 -17.97 -2.99 -15.11
C PHE A 210 -19.05 -3.85 -15.84
N ALA A 211 -19.55 -3.38 -16.98
CA ALA A 211 -20.54 -4.10 -17.77
C ALA A 211 -20.05 -5.47 -18.26
N ALA A 212 -18.75 -5.59 -18.57
CA ALA A 212 -18.13 -6.82 -19.03
C ALA A 212 -17.76 -7.82 -17.90
N SER A 213 -17.71 -7.37 -16.66
CA SER A 213 -17.26 -8.17 -15.51
C SER A 213 -18.42 -8.70 -14.68
N ALA A 214 -18.73 -9.98 -14.78
CA ALA A 214 -19.76 -10.62 -13.95
C ALA A 214 -19.48 -10.47 -12.44
N SER A 215 -18.21 -10.63 -12.03
CA SER A 215 -17.80 -10.50 -10.62
C SER A 215 -17.80 -9.05 -10.08
N ALA A 216 -17.73 -8.06 -10.97
CA ALA A 216 -17.82 -6.65 -10.55
C ALA A 216 -19.29 -6.21 -10.38
N ARG A 217 -20.23 -6.92 -11.01
CA ARG A 217 -21.67 -6.65 -10.94
C ARG A 217 -22.37 -7.32 -9.78
N LEU A 218 -21.75 -8.34 -9.17
CA LEU A 218 -22.19 -9.06 -7.97
C LEU A 218 -21.33 -8.68 -6.77
#